data_c487178f22d268533b9056b1a65ea059
#
_entry.id   c487178f22d268533b9056b1a65ea059
#
_cell.length_a   1.000
_cell.length_b   1.000
_cell.length_c   1.000
_cell.angle_alpha   90.00
_cell.angle_beta   90.00
_cell.angle_gamma   90.00
#
_symmetry.space_group_name_H-M   'P 1'
#
loop_
_entity.id
_entity.type
_entity.pdbx_description
1 polymer ?
#
loop_
_entity_poly.entity_id
_entity_poly.type
_entity_poly.pdbx_seq_one_letter_code
_entity_poly.pdbx_strand_id
1 'polypeptide(L)'
;VCSSDLGDRKSLINELEKIAQFAKNKKKIEDKDIAKIINLTENYSISELVNNFLAKNKNKIVNILNENNYSNDDCVLIIRSFLNKSKKILKLSEEYEKNNNINVTISNARPPIFWKEKEITIQQIQKWKPKKIKHLIYKLNELELNIKKNFNNSICLTTDFILEQSA
;
A
#
# COMPACT_ATOMS: atom_id res chain seq x y z
N VAL A 1 11.85 -18.48 20.36
CA VAL A 1 11.50 -18.84 18.95
C VAL A 1 10.27 -18.02 18.61
N CYS A 2 10.45 -16.98 17.78
CA CYS A 2 9.37 -16.05 17.42
C CYS A 2 8.28 -16.77 16.61
N SER A 3 7.04 -16.70 17.07
CA SER A 3 5.84 -17.28 16.43
C SER A 3 5.46 -16.64 15.08
N SER A 4 6.13 -15.57 14.66
CA SER A 4 5.96 -14.92 13.35
C SER A 4 6.49 -15.76 12.17
N ASP A 5 7.46 -16.64 12.42
CA ASP A 5 8.12 -17.44 11.38
C ASP A 5 7.26 -18.64 10.90
N LEU A 6 6.30 -19.08 11.71
CA LEU A 6 5.40 -20.19 11.37
C LEU A 6 4.24 -19.76 10.46
N GLY A 7 3.84 -18.50 10.52
CA GLY A 7 2.81 -17.93 9.62
C GLY A 7 3.32 -17.83 8.18
N ASP A 8 4.53 -17.35 7.99
CA ASP A 8 5.18 -17.21 6.69
C ASP A 8 5.42 -18.56 6.00
N ARG A 9 5.80 -19.61 6.74
CA ARG A 9 6.01 -20.95 6.19
C ARG A 9 4.74 -21.59 5.67
N LYS A 10 3.62 -21.50 6.41
CA LYS A 10 2.33 -22.02 5.95
C LYS A 10 1.83 -21.30 4.72
N SER A 11 1.94 -19.99 4.71
CA SER A 11 1.61 -19.16 3.55
C SER A 11 2.44 -19.57 2.32
N LEU A 12 3.75 -19.70 2.49
CA LEU A 12 4.65 -20.12 1.42
C LEU A 12 4.31 -21.52 0.87
N ILE A 13 4.00 -22.49 1.75
CA ILE A 13 3.62 -23.85 1.34
C ILE A 13 2.32 -23.80 0.52
N ASN A 14 1.32 -23.05 0.97
CA ASN A 14 0.05 -22.90 0.25
C ASN A 14 0.26 -22.29 -1.15
N GLU A 15 1.12 -21.29 -1.28
CA GLU A 15 1.44 -20.69 -2.58
C GLU A 15 2.19 -21.66 -3.50
N LEU A 16 3.12 -22.44 -2.95
CA LEU A 16 3.82 -23.48 -3.71
C LEU A 16 2.89 -24.60 -4.17
N GLU A 17 1.90 -24.98 -3.34
CA GLU A 17 0.90 -25.98 -3.72
C GLU A 17 0.00 -25.49 -4.86
N LYS A 18 -0.39 -24.22 -4.86
CA LYS A 18 -1.14 -23.61 -5.98
C LYS A 18 -0.33 -23.66 -7.28
N ILE A 19 0.95 -23.30 -7.23
CA ILE A 19 1.85 -23.37 -8.38
C ILE A 19 1.99 -24.83 -8.86
N ALA A 20 2.17 -25.78 -7.93
CA ALA A 20 2.29 -27.20 -8.27
C ALA A 20 1.02 -27.76 -8.92
N GLN A 21 -0.17 -27.35 -8.46
CA GLN A 21 -1.44 -27.75 -9.07
C GLN A 21 -1.60 -27.16 -10.47
N PHE A 22 -1.22 -25.90 -10.66
CA PHE A 22 -1.25 -25.25 -11.98
C PHE A 22 -0.26 -25.89 -12.95
N ALA A 23 0.92 -26.28 -12.46
CA ALA A 23 1.95 -26.97 -13.23
C ALA A 23 1.51 -28.32 -13.79
N LYS A 24 0.64 -29.05 -13.09
CA LYS A 24 0.11 -30.35 -13.54
C LYS A 24 -0.69 -30.21 -14.84
N ASN A 25 -1.27 -29.05 -15.10
CA ASN A 25 -2.14 -28.79 -16.25
C ASN A 25 -1.44 -28.08 -17.43
N LYS A 26 -0.20 -27.59 -17.26
CA LYS A 26 0.57 -26.89 -18.28
C LYS A 26 1.97 -27.46 -18.43
N LYS A 27 2.43 -27.68 -19.68
CA LYS A 27 3.78 -28.18 -19.99
C LYS A 27 4.90 -27.14 -19.80
N LYS A 28 4.58 -25.85 -19.75
CA LYS A 28 5.51 -24.73 -19.49
C LYS A 28 4.80 -23.68 -18.66
N ILE A 29 5.47 -23.19 -17.63
CA ILE A 29 5.02 -22.10 -16.77
C ILE A 29 5.90 -20.90 -17.08
N GLU A 30 5.28 -19.77 -17.42
CA GLU A 30 5.98 -18.49 -17.60
C GLU A 30 5.91 -17.67 -16.29
N ASP A 31 6.85 -16.73 -16.11
CA ASP A 31 6.88 -15.85 -14.94
C ASP A 31 5.56 -15.08 -14.73
N LYS A 32 4.90 -14.75 -15.85
CA LYS A 32 3.58 -14.10 -15.85
C LYS A 32 2.45 -14.97 -15.29
N ASP A 33 2.54 -16.28 -15.49
CA ASP A 33 1.56 -17.23 -14.94
C ASP A 33 1.76 -17.39 -13.44
N ILE A 34 3.00 -17.42 -12.98
CA ILE A 34 3.34 -17.47 -11.54
C ILE A 34 2.83 -16.20 -10.86
N ALA A 35 3.08 -15.03 -11.45
CA ALA A 35 2.63 -13.75 -10.92
C ALA A 35 1.10 -13.66 -10.75
N LYS A 36 0.33 -14.33 -11.60
CA LYS A 36 -1.16 -14.38 -11.50
C LYS A 36 -1.66 -15.34 -10.42
N ILE A 37 -0.89 -16.38 -10.11
CA ILE A 37 -1.30 -17.43 -9.17
C ILE A 37 -1.00 -17.01 -7.73
N ILE A 38 0.07 -16.24 -7.54
CA ILE A 38 0.55 -15.82 -6.22
C ILE A 38 -0.11 -14.49 -5.86
N ASN A 39 -0.92 -14.47 -4.81
CA ASN A 39 -1.52 -13.24 -4.24
C ASN A 39 -0.48 -12.18 -3.77
N LEU A 40 0.80 -12.47 -3.90
CA LEU A 40 1.89 -11.52 -3.66
C LEU A 40 1.82 -10.29 -4.58
N THR A 41 1.30 -10.46 -5.80
CA THR A 41 1.09 -9.34 -6.74
C THR A 41 0.04 -8.35 -6.23
N GLU A 42 -1.02 -8.80 -5.58
CA GLU A 42 -2.05 -7.92 -5.01
C GLU A 42 -1.50 -7.04 -3.89
N ASN A 43 -0.70 -7.62 -3.00
CA ASN A 43 -0.07 -6.87 -1.92
C ASN A 43 0.98 -5.85 -2.42
N TYR A 44 1.73 -6.20 -3.46
CA TYR A 44 2.65 -5.27 -4.11
C TYR A 44 1.89 -4.12 -4.78
N SER A 45 0.79 -4.41 -5.45
CA SER A 45 -0.01 -3.39 -6.12
C SER A 45 -0.64 -2.39 -5.13
N ILE A 46 -1.13 -2.84 -3.97
CA ILE A 46 -1.68 -1.98 -2.93
C ILE A 46 -0.58 -1.08 -2.34
N SER A 47 0.58 -1.63 -2.03
CA SER A 47 1.71 -0.84 -1.53
C SER A 47 2.19 0.19 -2.55
N GLU A 48 2.22 -0.19 -3.83
CA GLU A 48 2.60 0.68 -4.92
C GLU A 48 1.56 1.80 -5.13
N LEU A 49 0.27 1.49 -5.06
CA LEU A 49 -0.83 2.46 -5.11
C LEU A 49 -0.68 3.51 -4.00
N VAL A 50 -0.51 3.06 -2.74
CA VAL A 50 -0.36 3.93 -1.58
C VAL A 50 0.90 4.81 -1.69
N ASN A 51 2.02 4.24 -2.13
CA ASN A 51 3.26 4.97 -2.30
C ASN A 51 3.15 6.06 -3.37
N ASN A 52 2.56 5.75 -4.52
CA ASN A 52 2.38 6.71 -5.61
C ASN A 52 1.34 7.79 -5.28
N PHE A 53 0.29 7.44 -4.54
CA PHE A 53 -0.68 8.42 -4.06
C PHE A 53 -0.02 9.44 -3.12
N LEU A 54 0.71 9.00 -2.11
CA LEU A 54 1.41 9.89 -1.19
C LEU A 54 2.55 10.64 -1.89
N ALA A 55 3.12 10.11 -2.95
CA ALA A 55 4.07 10.81 -3.81
C ALA A 55 3.40 11.72 -4.85
N LYS A 56 2.03 11.78 -4.90
CA LYS A 56 1.24 12.57 -5.85
C LYS A 56 1.58 12.28 -7.33
N ASN A 57 1.77 11.01 -7.66
CA ASN A 57 2.07 10.54 -9.01
C ASN A 57 0.78 10.11 -9.74
N LYS A 58 -0.04 11.07 -10.19
CA LYS A 58 -1.37 10.83 -10.77
C LYS A 58 -1.39 9.77 -11.87
N ASN A 59 -0.50 9.87 -12.84
CA ASN A 59 -0.48 8.95 -13.99
C ASN A 59 -0.28 7.49 -13.53
N LYS A 60 0.61 7.26 -12.55
CA LYS A 60 0.83 5.93 -12.01
C LYS A 60 -0.36 5.42 -11.22
N ILE A 61 -1.03 6.29 -10.45
CA ILE A 61 -2.23 5.92 -9.70
C ILE A 61 -3.32 5.42 -10.66
N VAL A 62 -3.60 6.16 -11.72
CA VAL A 62 -4.62 5.79 -12.72
C VAL A 62 -4.27 4.46 -13.39
N ASN A 63 -3.01 4.27 -13.77
CA ASN A 63 -2.55 3.00 -14.37
C ASN A 63 -2.74 1.83 -13.40
N ILE A 64 -2.32 1.99 -12.13
CA ILE A 64 -2.47 0.93 -11.12
C ILE A 64 -3.94 0.59 -10.88
N LEU A 65 -4.83 1.59 -10.80
CA LEU A 65 -6.27 1.37 -10.63
C LEU A 65 -6.89 0.64 -11.82
N ASN A 66 -6.42 0.91 -13.05
CA ASN A 66 -6.93 0.28 -14.27
C ASN A 66 -6.37 -1.14 -14.49
N GLU A 67 -5.13 -1.40 -14.06
CA GLU A 67 -4.47 -2.69 -14.24
C GLU A 67 -4.90 -3.74 -13.21
N ASN A 68 -5.37 -3.30 -12.05
CA ASN A 68 -5.75 -4.18 -10.95
C ASN A 68 -7.27 -4.21 -10.77
N ASN A 69 -7.82 -5.42 -10.81
CA ASN A 69 -9.24 -5.67 -10.53
C ASN A 69 -9.44 -5.84 -9.01
N TYR A 70 -9.48 -4.72 -8.27
CA TYR A 70 -9.73 -4.77 -6.83
C TYR A 70 -11.16 -5.23 -6.52
N SER A 71 -11.29 -6.07 -5.49
CA SER A 71 -12.56 -6.51 -4.93
C SER A 71 -13.02 -5.57 -3.80
N ASN A 72 -14.27 -5.75 -3.34
CA ASN A 72 -14.77 -5.01 -2.17
C ASN A 72 -13.95 -5.31 -0.90
N ASP A 73 -13.45 -6.54 -0.74
CA ASP A 73 -12.59 -6.94 0.39
C ASP A 73 -11.24 -6.23 0.36
N ASP A 74 -10.66 -6.05 -0.83
CA ASP A 74 -9.39 -5.35 -1.02
C ASP A 74 -9.47 -3.88 -0.62
N CYS A 75 -10.65 -3.25 -0.74
CA CYS A 75 -10.84 -1.86 -0.36
C CYS A 75 -10.52 -1.60 1.11
N VAL A 76 -10.86 -2.55 2.00
CA VAL A 76 -10.53 -2.45 3.43
C VAL A 76 -9.02 -2.54 3.65
N LEU A 77 -8.33 -3.43 2.91
CA LEU A 77 -6.87 -3.57 2.97
C LEU A 77 -6.17 -2.33 2.42
N ILE A 78 -6.67 -1.77 1.32
CA ILE A 78 -6.19 -0.53 0.72
C ILE A 78 -6.26 0.60 1.74
N ILE A 79 -7.41 0.84 2.38
CA ILE A 79 -7.59 1.93 3.34
C ILE A 79 -6.69 1.75 4.56
N ARG A 80 -6.57 0.54 5.10
CA ARG A 80 -5.67 0.24 6.22
C ARG A 80 -4.21 0.51 5.84
N SER A 81 -3.81 0.15 4.63
CA SER A 81 -2.47 0.43 4.11
C SER A 81 -2.22 1.94 3.98
N PHE A 82 -3.21 2.69 3.48
CA PHE A 82 -3.17 4.16 3.47
C PHE A 82 -3.03 4.75 4.87
N LEU A 83 -3.83 4.31 5.83
CA LEU A 83 -3.78 4.79 7.21
C LEU A 83 -2.42 4.52 7.85
N ASN A 84 -1.89 3.31 7.70
CA ASN A 84 -0.60 2.92 8.26
C ASN A 84 0.54 3.74 7.67
N LYS A 85 0.60 3.88 6.34
CA LYS A 85 1.63 4.67 5.66
C LYS A 85 1.49 6.16 5.99
N SER A 86 0.27 6.71 5.98
CA SER A 86 0.03 8.13 6.34
C SER A 86 0.44 8.45 7.77
N LYS A 87 0.17 7.57 8.74
CA LYS A 87 0.65 7.73 10.12
C LYS A 87 2.18 7.71 10.21
N LYS A 88 2.84 6.85 9.41
CA LYS A 88 4.31 6.82 9.33
C LYS A 88 4.86 8.12 8.75
N ILE A 89 4.30 8.60 7.63
CA ILE A 89 4.71 9.84 7.00
C ILE A 89 4.43 11.05 7.91
N LEU A 90 3.32 11.06 8.65
CA LEU A 90 3.04 12.11 9.63
C LEU A 90 4.16 12.26 10.65
N LYS A 91 4.58 11.17 11.29
CA LYS A 91 5.68 11.18 12.25
C LYS A 91 6.96 11.73 11.64
N LEU A 92 7.30 11.29 10.44
CA LEU A 92 8.50 11.76 9.72
C LEU A 92 8.38 13.24 9.33
N SER A 93 7.22 13.70 8.90
CA SER A 93 7.00 15.11 8.55
C SER A 93 7.07 16.02 9.79
N GLU A 94 6.55 15.57 10.94
CA GLU A 94 6.67 16.29 12.21
C GLU A 94 8.13 16.38 12.70
N GLU A 95 8.91 15.33 12.50
CA GLU A 95 10.34 15.32 12.80
C GLU A 95 11.14 16.21 11.86
N TYR A 96 10.80 16.16 10.57
CA TYR A 96 11.39 17.03 9.56
C TYR A 96 11.12 18.52 9.83
N GLU A 97 9.91 18.89 10.26
CA GLU A 97 9.59 20.28 10.65
C GLU A 97 10.42 20.78 11.85
N LYS A 98 10.84 19.86 12.73
CA LYS A 98 11.66 20.22 13.92
C LYS A 98 13.13 20.43 13.59
N ASN A 99 13.71 19.57 12.76
CA ASN A 99 15.15 19.54 12.50
C ASN A 99 15.59 20.13 11.16
N ASN A 100 14.63 20.38 10.25
CA ASN A 100 14.84 20.88 8.88
C ASN A 100 15.90 20.10 8.06
N ASN A 101 16.17 18.85 8.45
CA ASN A 101 17.16 18.01 7.80
C ASN A 101 16.57 16.64 7.42
N ILE A 102 16.31 16.46 6.13
CA ILE A 102 15.68 15.25 5.61
C ILE A 102 16.55 14.00 5.84
N ASN A 103 17.87 14.11 5.73
CA ASN A 103 18.77 12.98 5.91
C ASN A 103 18.78 12.51 7.36
N VAL A 104 18.78 13.43 8.32
CA VAL A 104 18.67 13.14 9.74
C VAL A 104 17.32 12.49 10.06
N THR A 105 16.23 13.03 9.53
CA THR A 105 14.89 12.45 9.71
C THR A 105 14.82 11.01 9.18
N ILE A 106 15.38 10.74 8.01
CA ILE A 106 15.38 9.39 7.42
C ILE A 106 16.27 8.42 8.21
N SER A 107 17.46 8.85 8.66
CA SER A 107 18.37 7.98 9.44
C SER A 107 17.86 7.65 10.82
N ASN A 108 17.11 8.56 11.45
CA ASN A 108 16.52 8.38 12.77
C ASN A 108 15.17 7.64 12.73
N ALA A 109 14.63 7.36 11.56
CA ALA A 109 13.34 6.70 11.41
C ALA A 109 13.29 5.34 12.13
N ARG A 110 12.24 5.14 12.93
CA ARG A 110 12.00 3.86 13.62
C ARG A 110 10.58 3.38 13.35
N PRO A 111 10.40 2.19 12.74
CA PRO A 111 11.44 1.27 12.21
C PRO A 111 12.25 1.90 11.06
N PRO A 112 13.46 1.39 10.78
CA PRO A 112 14.30 1.89 9.69
C PRO A 112 13.55 1.82 8.35
N ILE A 113 13.81 2.81 7.48
CA ILE A 113 13.21 2.85 6.16
C ILE A 113 14.01 1.95 5.23
N PHE A 114 13.32 1.04 4.54
CA PHE A 114 13.95 0.16 3.58
C PHE A 114 14.61 0.98 2.46
N TRP A 115 15.81 0.64 2.07
CA TRP A 115 16.62 1.43 1.13
C TRP A 115 15.93 1.72 -0.19
N LYS A 116 15.14 0.76 -0.74
CA LYS A 116 14.35 0.95 -1.97
C LYS A 116 13.19 1.95 -1.80
N GLU A 117 12.71 2.14 -0.59
CA GLU A 117 11.62 3.10 -0.30
C GLU A 117 12.15 4.49 0.10
N LYS A 118 13.45 4.67 0.26
CA LYS A 118 14.04 5.90 0.77
C LYS A 118 13.68 7.11 -0.09
N GLU A 119 13.87 7.00 -1.40
CA GLU A 119 13.62 8.12 -2.34
C GLU A 119 12.16 8.53 -2.37
N ILE A 120 11.25 7.55 -2.48
CA ILE A 120 9.82 7.84 -2.50
C ILE A 120 9.34 8.41 -1.15
N THR A 121 9.90 7.96 -0.04
CA THR A 121 9.59 8.49 1.30
C THR A 121 10.04 9.95 1.45
N ILE A 122 11.20 10.30 0.93
CA ILE A 122 11.69 11.69 0.88
C ILE A 122 10.70 12.57 0.11
N GLN A 123 10.28 12.14 -1.08
CA GLN A 123 9.29 12.87 -1.88
C GLN A 123 7.96 13.05 -1.12
N GLN A 124 7.52 12.01 -0.42
CA GLN A 124 6.30 12.05 0.37
C GLN A 124 6.39 13.08 1.51
N ILE A 125 7.49 13.08 2.28
CA ILE A 125 7.71 14.04 3.37
C ILE A 125 7.70 15.49 2.84
N GLN A 126 8.35 15.73 1.70
CA GLN A 126 8.41 17.07 1.10
C GLN A 126 7.06 17.59 0.59
N LYS A 127 6.19 16.67 0.08
CA LYS A 127 4.89 17.03 -0.48
C LYS A 127 3.80 17.18 0.57
N TRP A 128 3.95 16.55 1.74
CA TRP A 128 2.93 16.51 2.76
C TRP A 128 3.36 17.23 4.05
N LYS A 129 2.74 18.38 4.30
CA LYS A 129 2.84 19.05 5.60
C LYS A 129 2.02 18.28 6.66
N PRO A 130 2.43 18.25 7.95
CA PRO A 130 1.73 17.51 9.00
C PRO A 130 0.24 17.81 9.10
N LYS A 131 -0.18 19.07 8.96
CA LYS A 131 -1.60 19.46 8.96
C LYS A 131 -2.41 18.77 7.84
N LYS A 132 -1.84 18.69 6.63
CA LYS A 132 -2.50 18.03 5.48
C LYS A 132 -2.61 16.54 5.67
N ILE A 133 -1.57 15.89 6.22
CA ILE A 133 -1.63 14.46 6.51
C ILE A 133 -2.64 14.14 7.62
N LYS A 134 -2.72 14.96 8.68
CA LYS A 134 -3.73 14.79 9.73
C LYS A 134 -5.15 14.84 9.15
N HIS A 135 -5.38 15.78 8.23
CA HIS A 135 -6.66 15.86 7.54
C HIS A 135 -6.92 14.66 6.63
N LEU A 136 -5.91 14.17 5.90
CA LEU A 136 -6.00 12.95 5.11
C LEU A 136 -6.35 11.72 5.98
N ILE A 137 -5.68 11.56 7.14
CA ILE A 137 -5.97 10.47 8.08
C ILE A 137 -7.42 10.53 8.57
N TYR A 138 -7.93 11.73 8.87
CA TYR A 138 -9.32 11.91 9.26
C TYR A 138 -10.27 11.45 8.15
N LYS A 139 -10.08 11.93 6.91
CA LYS A 139 -10.88 11.52 5.75
C LYS A 139 -10.80 10.01 5.46
N LEU A 140 -9.63 9.38 5.65
CA LEU A 140 -9.48 7.93 5.49
C LEU A 140 -10.27 7.14 6.54
N ASN A 141 -10.33 7.61 7.78
CA ASN A 141 -11.17 6.99 8.81
C ASN A 141 -12.67 7.14 8.49
N GLU A 142 -13.10 8.30 7.98
CA GLU A 142 -14.48 8.48 7.52
C GLU A 142 -14.81 7.55 6.35
N LEU A 143 -13.88 7.41 5.39
CA LEU A 143 -14.04 6.48 4.28
C LEU A 143 -14.14 5.03 4.77
N GLU A 144 -13.31 4.62 5.73
CA GLU A 144 -13.38 3.27 6.31
C GLU A 144 -14.76 2.99 6.94
N LEU A 145 -15.33 3.97 7.65
CA LEU A 145 -16.66 3.85 8.23
C LEU A 145 -17.75 3.75 7.15
N ASN A 146 -17.64 4.55 6.08
CA ASN A 146 -18.58 4.55 4.98
C ASN A 146 -18.56 3.22 4.21
N ILE A 147 -17.39 2.65 3.96
CA ILE A 147 -17.25 1.35 3.32
C ILE A 147 -17.86 0.24 4.18
N LYS A 148 -17.61 0.24 5.49
CA LYS A 148 -18.21 -0.75 6.40
C LYS A 148 -19.74 -0.70 6.44
N LYS A 149 -20.33 0.49 6.23
CA LYS A 149 -21.79 0.67 6.15
C LYS A 149 -22.36 0.30 4.78
N ASN A 150 -21.59 0.51 3.71
CA ASN A 150 -22.01 0.37 2.31
C ASN A 150 -21.03 -0.54 1.55
N PHE A 151 -20.88 -1.77 2.00
CA PHE A 151 -19.87 -2.71 1.48
C PHE A 151 -19.96 -2.92 -0.03
N ASN A 152 -21.18 -2.98 -0.59
CA ASN A 152 -21.39 -3.19 -2.04
C ASN A 152 -20.83 -2.05 -2.91
N ASN A 153 -20.66 -0.85 -2.35
CA ASN A 153 -20.15 0.32 -3.06
C ASN A 153 -18.68 0.64 -2.71
N SER A 154 -17.98 -0.29 -2.05
CA SER A 154 -16.63 -0.06 -1.53
C SER A 154 -15.63 0.33 -2.60
N ILE A 155 -15.68 -0.32 -3.78
CA ILE A 155 -14.78 -0.04 -4.90
C ILE A 155 -14.99 1.40 -5.39
N CYS A 156 -16.24 1.79 -5.64
CA CYS A 156 -16.58 3.12 -6.13
C CYS A 156 -16.09 4.20 -5.15
N LEU A 157 -16.46 4.06 -3.86
CA LEU A 157 -16.07 5.00 -2.80
C LEU A 157 -14.55 5.11 -2.64
N THR A 158 -13.82 4.00 -2.74
CA THR A 158 -12.37 3.98 -2.61
C THR A 158 -11.71 4.63 -3.82
N THR A 159 -12.15 4.30 -5.03
CA THR A 159 -11.60 4.84 -6.28
C THR A 159 -11.84 6.35 -6.37
N ASP A 160 -13.07 6.80 -6.13
CA ASP A 160 -13.42 8.22 -6.13
C ASP A 160 -12.58 9.01 -5.12
N PHE A 161 -12.45 8.48 -3.91
CA PHE A 161 -11.59 9.10 -2.90
C PHE A 161 -10.13 9.24 -3.35
N ILE A 162 -9.56 8.17 -3.92
CA ILE A 162 -8.17 8.17 -4.40
C ILE A 162 -7.99 9.21 -5.50
N LEU A 163 -8.90 9.26 -6.47
CA LEU A 163 -8.83 10.19 -7.59
C LEU A 163 -9.02 11.64 -7.14
N GLU A 164 -9.99 11.92 -6.28
CA GLU A 164 -10.25 13.25 -5.72
C GLU A 164 -9.07 13.79 -4.92
N GLN A 165 -8.50 12.98 -4.01
CA GLN A 165 -7.41 13.43 -3.14
C GLN A 165 -6.04 13.44 -3.85
N SER A 166 -5.92 12.81 -5.02
CA SER A 166 -4.71 12.88 -5.87
C SER A 166 -4.65 14.14 -6.73
N ALA A 167 -5.74 14.87 -6.83
CA ALA A 167 -5.81 16.16 -7.51
C ALA A 167 -5.12 17.24 -6.72
#